data_e91c2535d55c9ddec90d0dd22ed4f2d0
#
_entry.id   e91c2535d55c9ddec90d0dd22ed4f2d0
#
_cell.length_a   1.000
_cell.length_b   1.000
_cell.length_c   1.000
_cell.angle_alpha   90.00
_cell.angle_beta   90.00
_cell.angle_gamma   90.00
#
_symmetry.space_group_name_H-M   'P 1'
#
loop_
_entity.id
_entity.type
_entity.pdbx_description
1 polymer ?
#
loop_
_entity_poly.entity_id
_entity_poly.type
_entity_poly.pdbx_seq_one_letter_code
_entity_poly.pdbx_strand_id
1 'polypeptide(L)'
;AKVKNLITEMSHDLRTPLTTLLLYTEILQYHKYETPEQADNYLNKIDAKARQIKQLSDNLFEYALVTRDTVAVLDPPAHFSTVFEEPLTEMVETLQQRGFACALELGEEDVLSVSGQYVRRILDNITSNLVKYADPCSDILVRFVQEEDRAGLCFENRVLPVPASSESTKVGLPSIETMMEKMQGICRIEQP
;
A
#
# COMPACT_ATOMS: atom_id res chain seq x y z
N ALA A 1 -1.19 3.61 -29.47
CA ALA A 1 -2.32 4.56 -29.36
C ALA A 1 -3.07 4.44 -28.02
N LYS A 2 -3.49 3.23 -27.58
CA LYS A 2 -4.29 3.03 -26.35
C LYS A 2 -3.60 3.52 -25.05
N VAL A 3 -2.32 3.20 -24.84
CA VAL A 3 -1.55 3.60 -23.65
C VAL A 3 -1.39 5.12 -23.56
N LYS A 4 -1.14 5.80 -24.69
CA LYS A 4 -0.97 7.25 -24.72
C LYS A 4 -2.28 7.98 -24.34
N ASN A 5 -3.41 7.49 -24.81
CA ASN A 5 -4.72 8.05 -24.47
C ASN A 5 -5.03 7.86 -22.98
N LEU A 6 -4.76 6.68 -22.43
CA LEU A 6 -4.97 6.41 -21.00
C LEU A 6 -4.12 7.31 -20.11
N ILE A 7 -2.81 7.47 -20.42
CA ILE A 7 -1.93 8.37 -19.65
C ILE A 7 -2.46 9.82 -19.69
N THR A 8 -2.97 10.26 -20.83
CA THR A 8 -3.54 11.61 -20.98
C THR A 8 -4.81 11.76 -20.15
N GLU A 9 -5.72 10.79 -20.20
CA GLU A 9 -6.96 10.77 -19.44
C GLU A 9 -6.69 10.75 -17.93
N MET A 10 -5.84 9.84 -17.48
CA MET A 10 -5.47 9.74 -16.06
C MET A 10 -4.71 10.98 -15.55
N SER A 11 -3.88 11.62 -16.41
CA SER A 11 -3.22 12.88 -16.05
C SER A 11 -4.23 14.01 -15.85
N HIS A 12 -5.31 14.04 -16.62
CA HIS A 12 -6.42 14.98 -16.44
C HIS A 12 -7.16 14.67 -15.14
N ASP A 13 -7.47 13.41 -14.89
CA ASP A 13 -8.22 12.96 -13.70
C ASP A 13 -7.44 13.15 -12.40
N LEU A 14 -6.10 13.10 -12.44
CA LEU A 14 -5.23 13.45 -11.32
C LEU A 14 -5.16 14.96 -11.09
N ARG A 15 -5.15 15.76 -12.14
CA ARG A 15 -5.00 17.22 -12.04
C ARG A 15 -6.17 17.87 -11.29
N THR A 16 -7.40 17.43 -11.54
CA THR A 16 -8.60 18.00 -10.94
C THR A 16 -8.60 17.91 -9.40
N PRO A 17 -8.46 16.73 -8.77
CA PRO A 17 -8.40 16.63 -7.32
C PRO A 17 -7.16 17.30 -6.73
N LEU A 18 -6.01 17.29 -7.43
CA LEU A 18 -4.80 17.96 -6.99
C LEU A 18 -4.97 19.49 -6.93
N THR A 19 -5.57 20.09 -7.95
CA THR A 19 -5.86 21.54 -7.95
C THR A 19 -6.80 21.92 -6.81
N THR A 20 -7.81 21.09 -6.55
CA THR A 20 -8.77 21.32 -5.45
C THR A 20 -8.09 21.18 -4.09
N LEU A 21 -7.20 20.20 -3.92
CA LEU A 21 -6.40 19.99 -2.71
C LEU A 21 -5.54 21.23 -2.43
N LEU A 22 -4.79 21.70 -3.45
CA LEU A 22 -3.95 22.89 -3.33
C LEU A 22 -4.77 24.13 -2.95
N LEU A 23 -5.96 24.33 -3.53
CA LEU A 23 -6.85 25.43 -3.19
C LEU A 23 -7.27 25.41 -1.72
N TYR A 24 -7.69 24.24 -1.18
CA TYR A 24 -8.06 24.14 0.22
C TYR A 24 -6.87 24.32 1.16
N THR A 25 -5.68 23.84 0.77
CA THR A 25 -4.45 24.10 1.51
C THR A 25 -4.13 25.59 1.57
N GLU A 26 -4.28 26.30 0.46
CA GLU A 26 -4.07 27.75 0.39
C GLU A 26 -5.07 28.52 1.29
N ILE A 27 -6.35 28.12 1.29
CA ILE A 27 -7.38 28.71 2.16
C ILE A 27 -6.99 28.57 3.62
N LEU A 28 -6.50 27.39 4.04
CA LEU A 28 -6.04 27.15 5.41
C LEU A 28 -4.77 27.92 5.74
N GLN A 29 -3.78 27.91 4.85
CA GLN A 29 -2.50 28.57 5.04
C GLN A 29 -2.62 30.07 5.23
N TYR A 30 -3.53 30.70 4.47
CA TYR A 30 -3.77 32.15 4.53
C TYR A 30 -4.95 32.52 5.45
N HIS A 31 -5.44 31.59 6.27
CA HIS A 31 -6.55 31.81 7.21
C HIS A 31 -7.81 32.44 6.57
N LYS A 32 -8.12 32.03 5.32
CA LYS A 32 -9.27 32.50 4.57
C LYS A 32 -10.54 31.69 4.94
N TYR A 33 -10.83 31.56 6.22
CA TYR A 33 -12.02 30.91 6.77
C TYR A 33 -12.53 31.74 7.96
N GLU A 34 -13.82 31.66 8.22
CA GLU A 34 -14.47 32.51 9.24
C GLU A 34 -14.60 31.79 10.58
N THR A 35 -14.72 30.47 10.59
CA THR A 35 -14.91 29.67 11.80
C THR A 35 -14.00 28.44 11.85
N PRO A 36 -13.67 27.92 13.06
CA PRO A 36 -12.91 26.69 13.21
C PRO A 36 -13.57 25.50 12.48
N GLU A 37 -14.90 25.41 12.49
CA GLU A 37 -15.65 24.33 11.83
C GLU A 37 -15.46 24.38 10.30
N GLN A 38 -15.29 25.57 9.71
CA GLN A 38 -14.95 25.71 8.29
C GLN A 38 -13.53 25.20 8.02
N ALA A 39 -12.57 25.47 8.92
CA ALA A 39 -11.21 24.94 8.79
C ALA A 39 -11.21 23.41 8.84
N ASP A 40 -11.92 22.79 9.78
CA ASP A 40 -12.07 21.34 9.89
C ASP A 40 -12.73 20.74 8.64
N ASN A 41 -13.73 21.41 8.07
CA ASN A 41 -14.34 20.98 6.81
C ASN A 41 -13.36 21.03 5.64
N TYR A 42 -12.48 22.03 5.56
CA TYR A 42 -11.43 22.08 4.54
C TYR A 42 -10.39 20.96 4.74
N LEU A 43 -10.00 20.67 5.99
CA LEU A 43 -9.12 19.53 6.29
C LEU A 43 -9.72 18.19 5.83
N ASN A 44 -10.99 17.95 6.12
CA ASN A 44 -11.71 16.77 5.66
C ASN A 44 -11.77 16.66 4.13
N LYS A 45 -11.96 17.79 3.43
CA LYS A 45 -11.94 17.84 1.96
C LYS A 45 -10.55 17.56 1.41
N ILE A 46 -9.48 18.02 2.06
CA ILE A 46 -8.10 17.74 1.70
C ILE A 46 -7.85 16.23 1.82
N ASP A 47 -8.20 15.61 2.95
CA ASP A 47 -8.05 14.17 3.15
C ASP A 47 -8.79 13.36 2.08
N ALA A 48 -10.05 13.71 1.80
CA ALA A 48 -10.84 13.05 0.75
C ALA A 48 -10.19 13.17 -0.64
N LYS A 49 -9.63 14.35 -1.00
CA LYS A 49 -8.93 14.54 -2.27
C LYS A 49 -7.60 13.81 -2.33
N ALA A 50 -6.86 13.75 -1.25
CA ALA A 50 -5.63 12.97 -1.15
C ALA A 50 -5.90 11.47 -1.35
N ARG A 51 -6.95 10.92 -0.73
CA ARG A 51 -7.40 9.54 -0.94
C ARG A 51 -7.81 9.27 -2.38
N GLN A 52 -8.51 10.20 -3.01
CA GLN A 52 -8.88 10.11 -4.43
C GLN A 52 -7.64 10.05 -5.34
N ILE A 53 -6.63 10.90 -5.10
CA ILE A 53 -5.37 10.91 -5.85
C ILE A 53 -4.63 9.58 -5.66
N LYS A 54 -4.55 9.08 -4.41
CA LYS A 54 -3.96 7.78 -4.12
C LYS A 54 -4.63 6.67 -4.92
N GLN A 55 -5.97 6.61 -4.92
CA GLN A 55 -6.72 5.59 -5.67
C GLN A 55 -6.45 5.64 -7.18
N LEU A 56 -6.39 6.83 -7.76
CA LEU A 56 -6.07 7.01 -9.19
C LEU A 56 -4.64 6.57 -9.51
N SER A 57 -3.68 6.88 -8.61
CA SER A 57 -2.29 6.41 -8.73
C SER A 57 -2.20 4.88 -8.65
N ASP A 58 -2.96 4.27 -7.74
CA ASP A 58 -3.02 2.82 -7.59
C ASP A 58 -3.56 2.15 -8.86
N ASN A 59 -4.66 2.67 -9.42
CA ASN A 59 -5.23 2.17 -10.66
C ASN A 59 -4.26 2.29 -11.86
N LEU A 60 -3.51 3.40 -11.95
CA LEU A 60 -2.51 3.58 -13.00
C LEU A 60 -1.38 2.55 -12.88
N PHE A 61 -0.93 2.30 -11.67
CA PHE A 61 0.10 1.30 -11.41
C PHE A 61 -0.36 -0.11 -11.78
N GLU A 62 -1.58 -0.50 -11.36
CA GLU A 62 -2.19 -1.78 -11.72
C GLU A 62 -2.27 -1.97 -13.24
N TYR A 63 -2.71 -0.93 -13.95
CA TYR A 63 -2.75 -0.96 -15.39
C TYR A 63 -1.35 -1.14 -16.00
N ALA A 64 -0.35 -0.45 -15.47
CA ALA A 64 1.03 -0.56 -15.92
C ALA A 64 1.61 -1.96 -15.66
N LEU A 65 1.23 -2.60 -14.54
CA LEU A 65 1.61 -3.97 -14.22
C LEU A 65 1.03 -4.97 -15.24
N VAL A 66 -0.27 -4.87 -15.52
CA VAL A 66 -0.97 -5.79 -16.42
C VAL A 66 -0.51 -5.65 -17.88
N THR A 67 -0.21 -4.42 -18.32
CA THR A 67 0.16 -4.15 -19.71
C THR A 67 1.61 -4.41 -20.05
N ARG A 68 2.48 -4.61 -19.06
CA ARG A 68 3.90 -4.96 -19.28
C ARG A 68 4.10 -6.46 -19.12
N ASP A 69 4.32 -7.17 -20.23
CA ASP A 69 4.76 -8.59 -20.24
C ASP A 69 6.24 -8.78 -19.79
N THR A 70 6.85 -7.79 -19.16
CA THR A 70 8.24 -7.83 -18.76
C THR A 70 8.41 -8.28 -17.32
N VAL A 71 9.39 -9.15 -17.08
CA VAL A 71 9.90 -9.48 -15.74
C VAL A 71 10.30 -8.17 -15.02
N ALA A 72 10.14 -8.11 -13.71
CA ALA A 72 10.56 -6.96 -12.93
C ALA A 72 12.08 -6.74 -13.08
N VAL A 73 12.48 -5.49 -13.12
CA VAL A 73 13.89 -5.14 -12.94
C VAL A 73 14.19 -5.32 -11.44
N LEU A 74 15.03 -6.31 -11.13
CA LEU A 74 15.45 -6.56 -9.76
C LEU A 74 16.61 -5.64 -9.41
N ASP A 75 16.64 -5.19 -8.16
CA ASP A 75 17.75 -4.46 -7.60
C ASP A 75 18.95 -5.41 -7.36
N PRO A 76 20.18 -4.90 -7.26
CA PRO A 76 21.33 -5.71 -6.90
C PRO A 76 21.10 -6.51 -5.61
N PRO A 77 21.70 -7.72 -5.47
CA PRO A 77 21.55 -8.50 -4.26
C PRO A 77 21.94 -7.70 -3.01
N ALA A 78 21.05 -7.69 -2.01
CA ALA A 78 21.23 -6.99 -0.74
C ALA A 78 20.74 -7.87 0.42
N HIS A 79 21.22 -7.59 1.64
CA HIS A 79 20.74 -8.26 2.83
C HIS A 79 19.25 -7.96 3.06
N PHE A 80 18.53 -8.93 3.61
CA PHE A 80 17.11 -8.81 3.91
C PHE A 80 16.81 -7.56 4.74
N SER A 81 17.59 -7.30 5.80
CA SER A 81 17.47 -6.10 6.62
C SER A 81 17.56 -4.82 5.80
N THR A 82 18.52 -4.72 4.88
CA THR A 82 18.68 -3.53 4.02
C THR A 82 17.46 -3.27 3.15
N VAL A 83 16.78 -4.32 2.67
CA VAL A 83 15.62 -4.19 1.78
C VAL A 83 14.33 -3.88 2.54
N PHE A 84 14.16 -4.50 3.72
CA PHE A 84 12.87 -4.52 4.42
C PHE A 84 12.82 -3.63 5.67
N GLU A 85 13.95 -3.19 6.25
CA GLU A 85 13.97 -2.43 7.51
C GLU A 85 13.10 -1.16 7.43
N GLU A 86 13.33 -0.31 6.45
CA GLU A 86 12.58 0.94 6.29
C GLU A 86 11.08 0.68 5.99
N PRO A 87 10.71 -0.15 4.99
CA PRO A 87 9.29 -0.39 4.68
C PRO A 87 8.53 -1.10 5.81
N LEU A 88 9.17 -1.99 6.55
CA LEU A 88 8.54 -2.65 7.71
C LEU A 88 8.37 -1.68 8.87
N THR A 89 9.33 -0.78 9.10
CA THR A 89 9.21 0.26 10.12
C THR A 89 8.02 1.18 9.81
N GLU A 90 7.89 1.66 8.58
CA GLU A 90 6.76 2.48 8.13
C GLU A 90 5.41 1.75 8.31
N MET A 91 5.38 0.46 7.99
CA MET A 91 4.20 -0.39 8.18
C MET A 91 3.81 -0.48 9.66
N VAL A 92 4.77 -0.80 10.53
CA VAL A 92 4.53 -0.95 11.98
C VAL A 92 4.05 0.35 12.58
N GLU A 93 4.69 1.47 12.27
CA GLU A 93 4.26 2.80 12.72
C GLU A 93 2.82 3.11 12.29
N THR A 94 2.48 2.82 11.03
CA THR A 94 1.12 3.01 10.50
C THR A 94 0.09 2.16 11.25
N LEU A 95 0.41 0.89 11.52
CA LEU A 95 -0.48 -0.01 12.26
C LEU A 95 -0.65 0.44 13.71
N GLN A 96 0.43 0.84 14.39
CA GLN A 96 0.38 1.35 15.76
C GLN A 96 -0.45 2.64 15.88
N GLN A 97 -0.30 3.57 14.94
CA GLN A 97 -1.13 4.80 14.87
C GLN A 97 -2.62 4.49 14.69
N ARG A 98 -2.95 3.33 14.15
CA ARG A 98 -4.32 2.83 13.99
C ARG A 98 -4.80 1.96 15.15
N GLY A 99 -3.98 1.79 16.19
CA GLY A 99 -4.32 1.06 17.40
C GLY A 99 -4.07 -0.45 17.35
N PHE A 100 -3.33 -0.95 16.34
CA PHE A 100 -2.96 -2.36 16.27
C PHE A 100 -1.65 -2.62 17.02
N ALA A 101 -1.58 -3.72 17.74
CA ALA A 101 -0.32 -4.27 18.22
C ALA A 101 0.33 -5.10 17.10
N CYS A 102 1.64 -4.93 16.91
CA CYS A 102 2.38 -5.62 15.87
C CYS A 102 3.65 -6.20 16.48
N ALA A 103 3.86 -7.51 16.31
CA ALA A 103 5.06 -8.22 16.69
C ALA A 103 5.87 -8.60 15.45
N LEU A 104 7.18 -8.34 15.49
CA LEU A 104 8.13 -8.68 14.43
C LEU A 104 9.05 -9.80 14.90
N GLU A 105 9.07 -10.92 14.18
CA GLU A 105 10.00 -12.03 14.35
C GLU A 105 10.87 -12.11 13.10
N LEU A 106 11.93 -11.32 13.04
CA LEU A 106 12.87 -11.29 11.93
C LEU A 106 14.02 -12.27 12.21
N GLY A 107 14.29 -13.13 11.23
CA GLY A 107 15.36 -14.15 11.30
C GLY A 107 16.71 -13.65 10.81
N GLU A 108 17.62 -14.59 10.53
CA GLU A 108 18.97 -14.33 10.02
C GLU A 108 18.94 -13.67 8.64
N GLU A 109 20.03 -12.96 8.33
CA GLU A 109 20.14 -12.10 7.15
C GLU A 109 20.46 -12.90 5.88
N ASP A 110 19.44 -13.26 5.11
CA ASP A 110 19.62 -13.73 3.75
C ASP A 110 19.86 -12.59 2.76
N VAL A 111 20.56 -12.92 1.68
CA VAL A 111 20.77 -12.00 0.56
C VAL A 111 19.70 -12.23 -0.50
N LEU A 112 18.96 -11.18 -0.82
CA LEU A 112 17.87 -11.21 -1.78
C LEU A 112 18.12 -10.26 -2.94
N SER A 113 17.60 -10.63 -4.11
CA SER A 113 17.51 -9.74 -5.27
C SER A 113 16.02 -9.56 -5.61
N VAL A 114 15.47 -8.41 -5.25
CA VAL A 114 14.04 -8.07 -5.42
C VAL A 114 13.92 -6.66 -5.98
N SER A 115 12.73 -6.25 -6.39
CA SER A 115 12.47 -4.85 -6.73
C SER A 115 11.99 -4.11 -5.49
N GLY A 116 12.77 -3.17 -4.95
CA GLY A 116 12.40 -2.35 -3.79
C GLY A 116 11.11 -1.57 -4.02
N GLN A 117 10.84 -1.15 -5.26
CA GLN A 117 9.58 -0.53 -5.63
C GLN A 117 8.38 -1.48 -5.44
N TYR A 118 8.52 -2.74 -5.85
CA TYR A 118 7.46 -3.74 -5.66
C TYR A 118 7.32 -4.14 -4.20
N VAL A 119 8.43 -4.28 -3.46
CA VAL A 119 8.40 -4.57 -2.02
C VAL A 119 7.58 -3.50 -1.27
N ARG A 120 7.88 -2.22 -1.46
CA ARG A 120 7.10 -1.13 -0.84
C ARG A 120 5.62 -1.23 -1.17
N ARG A 121 5.31 -1.44 -2.44
CA ARG A 121 3.91 -1.53 -2.92
C ARG A 121 3.17 -2.73 -2.35
N ILE A 122 3.83 -3.88 -2.22
CA ILE A 122 3.29 -5.08 -1.59
C ILE A 122 2.98 -4.80 -0.11
N LEU A 123 3.93 -4.21 0.62
CA LEU A 123 3.73 -3.88 2.03
C LEU A 123 2.65 -2.82 2.25
N ASP A 124 2.54 -1.81 1.38
CA ASP A 124 1.43 -0.85 1.39
C ASP A 124 0.07 -1.52 1.21
N ASN A 125 -0.04 -2.45 0.27
CA ASN A 125 -1.26 -3.21 0.03
C ASN A 125 -1.62 -4.11 1.22
N ILE A 126 -0.63 -4.78 1.80
CA ILE A 126 -0.81 -5.59 3.00
C ILE A 126 -1.24 -4.72 4.18
N THR A 127 -0.55 -3.60 4.43
CA THR A 127 -0.89 -2.64 5.50
C THR A 127 -2.32 -2.13 5.35
N SER A 128 -2.72 -1.76 4.14
CA SER A 128 -4.09 -1.31 3.86
C SER A 128 -5.13 -2.39 4.14
N ASN A 129 -4.82 -3.66 3.82
CA ASN A 129 -5.70 -4.79 4.11
C ASN A 129 -5.79 -5.06 5.61
N LEU A 130 -4.66 -5.05 6.33
CA LEU A 130 -4.64 -5.23 7.78
C LEU A 130 -5.46 -4.14 8.49
N VAL A 131 -5.27 -2.88 8.14
CA VAL A 131 -6.07 -1.77 8.71
C VAL A 131 -7.56 -1.91 8.45
N LYS A 132 -7.97 -2.49 7.32
CA LYS A 132 -9.38 -2.65 6.96
C LYS A 132 -10.05 -3.87 7.58
N TYR A 133 -9.32 -4.96 7.74
CA TYR A 133 -9.92 -6.27 8.01
C TYR A 133 -9.42 -6.95 9.27
N ALA A 134 -8.25 -6.58 9.82
CA ALA A 134 -7.73 -7.20 11.03
C ALA A 134 -8.57 -6.82 12.26
N ASP A 135 -8.64 -7.74 13.21
CA ASP A 135 -9.23 -7.51 14.52
C ASP A 135 -8.30 -6.64 15.38
N PRO A 136 -8.70 -5.42 15.77
CA PRO A 136 -7.85 -4.55 16.59
C PRO A 136 -7.52 -5.12 17.98
N CYS A 137 -8.29 -6.11 18.44
CA CYS A 137 -8.05 -6.78 19.72
C CYS A 137 -7.07 -7.95 19.61
N SER A 138 -6.53 -8.22 18.42
CA SER A 138 -5.56 -9.29 18.17
C SER A 138 -4.28 -8.73 17.62
N ASP A 139 -3.15 -9.31 18.06
CA ASP A 139 -1.85 -8.93 17.55
C ASP A 139 -1.70 -9.31 16.09
N ILE A 140 -1.02 -8.46 15.33
CA ILE A 140 -0.54 -8.75 13.98
C ILE A 140 0.87 -9.29 14.14
N LEU A 141 1.12 -10.49 13.63
CA LEU A 141 2.43 -11.12 13.67
C LEU A 141 3.06 -11.09 12.28
N VAL A 142 4.27 -10.56 12.19
CA VAL A 142 5.09 -10.56 10.98
C VAL A 142 6.33 -11.38 11.26
N ARG A 143 6.50 -12.49 10.52
CA ARG A 143 7.61 -13.41 10.68
C ARG A 143 8.43 -13.50 9.40
N PHE A 144 9.76 -13.54 9.57
CA PHE A 144 10.65 -14.02 8.54
C PHE A 144 10.45 -15.53 8.39
N VAL A 145 10.35 -16.00 7.15
CA VAL A 145 10.22 -17.41 6.82
C VAL A 145 11.27 -17.79 5.78
N GLN A 146 11.86 -18.97 5.96
CA GLN A 146 12.82 -19.54 5.03
C GLN A 146 12.39 -20.95 4.66
N GLU A 147 12.25 -21.21 3.37
CA GLU A 147 11.92 -22.51 2.80
C GLU A 147 12.96 -22.86 1.73
N GLU A 148 13.81 -23.87 1.98
CA GLU A 148 14.86 -24.34 1.06
C GLU A 148 15.75 -23.19 0.55
N ASP A 149 15.53 -22.73 -0.67
CA ASP A 149 16.28 -21.68 -1.35
C ASP A 149 15.52 -20.33 -1.42
N ARG A 150 14.42 -20.19 -0.66
CA ARG A 150 13.56 -19.02 -0.66
C ARG A 150 13.45 -18.41 0.73
N ALA A 151 13.48 -17.09 0.76
CA ALA A 151 13.22 -16.31 1.96
C ALA A 151 12.04 -15.35 1.72
N GLY A 152 11.29 -15.05 2.76
CA GLY A 152 10.12 -14.18 2.66
C GLY A 152 9.56 -13.74 3.99
N LEU A 153 8.40 -13.10 3.93
CA LEU A 153 7.63 -12.65 5.09
C LEU A 153 6.29 -13.36 5.16
N CYS A 154 5.92 -13.80 6.35
CA CYS A 154 4.60 -14.28 6.69
C CYS A 154 3.89 -13.25 7.56
N PHE A 155 2.65 -12.92 7.20
CA PHE A 155 1.78 -12.00 7.93
C PHE A 155 0.61 -12.78 8.48
N GLU A 156 0.45 -12.79 9.80
CA GLU A 156 -0.64 -13.48 10.48
C GLU A 156 -1.50 -12.47 11.24
N ASN A 157 -2.80 -12.54 11.06
CA ASN A 157 -3.75 -11.70 11.78
C ASN A 157 -5.10 -12.40 11.90
N ARG A 158 -5.83 -12.06 12.95
CA ARG A 158 -7.25 -12.43 13.06
C ARG A 158 -8.09 -11.46 12.24
N VAL A 159 -9.06 -11.96 11.51
CA VAL A 159 -9.96 -11.16 10.67
C VAL A 159 -11.31 -10.99 11.36
N LEU A 160 -11.84 -9.78 11.39
CA LEU A 160 -13.21 -9.52 11.81
C LEU A 160 -14.20 -10.05 10.76
N PRO A 161 -15.39 -10.53 11.18
CA PRO A 161 -16.46 -10.84 10.24
C PRO A 161 -16.81 -9.57 9.44
N VAL A 162 -16.56 -9.61 8.13
CA VAL A 162 -16.84 -8.47 7.25
C VAL A 162 -18.34 -8.40 6.96
N PRO A 163 -19.02 -7.26 7.21
CA PRO A 163 -20.41 -7.10 6.80
C PRO A 163 -20.54 -7.25 5.27
N ALA A 164 -21.56 -7.96 4.81
CA ALA A 164 -21.80 -8.24 3.38
C ALA A 164 -21.94 -7.00 2.50
N SER A 165 -22.02 -5.80 3.09
CA SER A 165 -22.16 -4.51 2.41
C SER A 165 -20.84 -3.73 2.21
N SER A 166 -19.71 -4.23 2.73
CA SER A 166 -18.44 -3.56 2.47
C SER A 166 -17.95 -3.92 1.07
N GLU A 167 -17.96 -2.95 0.16
CA GLU A 167 -17.27 -3.03 -1.13
C GLU A 167 -15.78 -3.19 -0.88
N SER A 168 -15.34 -4.44 -0.73
CA SER A 168 -13.92 -4.74 -0.79
C SER A 168 -13.48 -4.50 -2.23
N THR A 169 -12.67 -3.52 -2.47
CA THR A 169 -11.92 -3.42 -3.72
C THR A 169 -11.02 -4.66 -3.79
N LYS A 170 -11.47 -5.69 -4.52
CA LYS A 170 -10.77 -6.97 -4.72
C LYS A 170 -9.44 -6.82 -5.49
N VAL A 171 -8.82 -5.64 -5.46
CA VAL A 171 -7.69 -5.27 -6.32
C VAL A 171 -6.34 -5.53 -5.64
N GLY A 172 -6.27 -5.44 -4.31
CA GLY A 172 -4.99 -5.50 -3.58
C GLY A 172 -4.27 -6.85 -3.67
N LEU A 173 -4.98 -7.97 -3.47
CA LEU A 173 -4.38 -9.31 -3.49
C LEU A 173 -3.91 -9.74 -4.88
N PRO A 174 -4.69 -9.60 -5.95
CA PRO A 174 -4.21 -9.88 -7.32
C PRO A 174 -3.00 -9.04 -7.72
N SER A 175 -2.89 -7.81 -7.23
CA SER A 175 -1.73 -6.96 -7.47
C SER A 175 -0.48 -7.50 -6.78
N ILE A 176 -0.59 -7.95 -5.53
CA ILE A 176 0.51 -8.60 -4.81
C ILE A 176 0.98 -9.84 -5.55
N GLU A 177 0.06 -10.73 -5.96
CA GLU A 177 0.36 -11.93 -6.73
C GLU A 177 1.12 -11.59 -8.02
N THR A 178 0.62 -10.62 -8.80
CA THR A 178 1.27 -10.18 -10.04
C THR A 178 2.68 -9.62 -9.81
N MET A 179 2.88 -8.82 -8.76
CA MET A 179 4.20 -8.29 -8.43
C MET A 179 5.18 -9.40 -7.99
N MET A 180 4.69 -10.35 -7.18
CA MET A 180 5.48 -11.51 -6.75
C MET A 180 5.87 -12.38 -7.95
N GLU A 181 4.94 -12.72 -8.85
CA GLU A 181 5.22 -13.47 -10.07
C GLU A 181 6.28 -12.78 -10.94
N LYS A 182 6.19 -11.46 -11.12
CA LYS A 182 7.17 -10.68 -11.89
C LYS A 182 8.57 -10.68 -11.27
N MET A 183 8.68 -10.85 -9.96
CA MET A 183 9.94 -11.06 -9.24
C MET A 183 10.34 -12.54 -9.13
N GLN A 184 9.59 -13.46 -9.76
CA GLN A 184 9.76 -14.91 -9.65
C GLN A 184 9.57 -15.43 -8.20
N GLY A 185 8.83 -14.68 -7.39
CA GLY A 185 8.43 -15.03 -6.04
C GLY A 185 7.11 -15.79 -5.99
N ILE A 186 6.72 -16.17 -4.77
CA ILE A 186 5.45 -16.86 -4.49
C ILE A 186 4.66 -16.05 -3.47
N CYS A 187 3.35 -15.92 -3.70
CA CYS A 187 2.39 -15.43 -2.71
C CYS A 187 1.46 -16.59 -2.35
N ARG A 188 1.27 -16.84 -1.04
CA ARG A 188 0.29 -17.81 -0.53
C ARG A 188 -0.65 -17.10 0.42
N ILE A 189 -1.94 -17.40 0.31
CA ILE A 189 -2.98 -16.86 1.18
C ILE A 189 -3.72 -18.04 1.78
N GLU A 190 -3.64 -18.16 3.10
CA GLU A 190 -4.33 -19.19 3.86
C GLU A 190 -5.45 -18.54 4.68
N GLN A 191 -6.62 -19.14 4.64
CA GLN A 191 -7.74 -18.79 5.53
C GLN A 191 -8.04 -20.01 6.39
N PRO A 192 -8.11 -19.85 7.72
CA PRO A 192 -8.46 -20.94 8.62
C PRO A 192 -9.92 -21.39 8.47
#